data_3d753089a42eb2b83942ff14353aa992
#
_entry.id   3d753089a42eb2b83942ff14353aa992
#
_cell.length_a   1.000
_cell.length_b   1.000
_cell.length_c   1.000
_cell.angle_alpha   90.00
_cell.angle_beta   90.00
_cell.angle_gamma   90.00
#
_symmetry.space_group_name_H-M   'P 1'
#
loop_
_entity.id
_entity.type
_entity.pdbx_description
1 polymer ?
#
loop_
_entity_poly.entity_id
_entity_poly.type
_entity_poly.pdbx_seq_one_letter_code
_entity_poly.pdbx_strand_id
1 'polypeptide(L)'
;MDWQPLLEKDENLLWEAKPAPRCYTFRNWRRTILGLLLLTLAVYWEMAGLGMTSGFGPQFLGWLLLPLLGAGVWFSAGHMLVARREWENVFYAASDRRLLLRCGLLRPRQQQLLLAGLSGYRVHAYGLHLADVQVFTGDAKTSLTFHCIEHPEKLTELLEKSLAERDPPVVVPV
;
A
#
# COMPACT_ATOMS: atom_id res chain seq x y z
N MET A 1 -15.11 -9.07 -7.48
CA MET A 1 -14.23 -9.62 -8.52
C MET A 1 -14.50 -11.11 -8.61
N ASP A 2 -14.39 -11.74 -9.79
CA ASP A 2 -14.52 -13.19 -9.88
C ASP A 2 -13.20 -13.87 -9.51
N TRP A 3 -13.19 -14.60 -8.38
CA TRP A 3 -12.04 -15.35 -7.87
C TRP A 3 -12.08 -16.83 -8.30
N GLN A 4 -13.21 -17.29 -8.82
CA GLN A 4 -13.42 -18.68 -9.22
C GLN A 4 -12.30 -19.26 -10.10
N PRO A 5 -11.80 -18.55 -11.13
CA PRO A 5 -10.76 -19.07 -11.99
C PRO A 5 -9.38 -19.16 -11.32
N LEU A 6 -9.22 -18.57 -10.13
CA LEU A 6 -7.97 -18.53 -9.37
C LEU A 6 -7.95 -19.51 -8.20
N LEU A 7 -9.12 -20.00 -7.79
CA LEU A 7 -9.28 -20.98 -6.73
C LEU A 7 -9.04 -22.39 -7.27
N GLU A 8 -8.46 -23.25 -6.47
CA GLU A 8 -8.32 -24.67 -6.78
C GLU A 8 -9.65 -25.40 -6.62
N LYS A 9 -9.74 -26.61 -7.18
CA LYS A 9 -10.88 -27.49 -6.92
C LYS A 9 -11.00 -27.71 -5.41
N ASP A 10 -12.22 -27.53 -4.88
CA ASP A 10 -12.53 -27.67 -3.45
C ASP A 10 -11.92 -26.60 -2.52
N GLU A 11 -11.48 -25.46 -3.08
CA GLU A 11 -11.04 -24.31 -2.29
C GLU A 11 -12.20 -23.34 -2.08
N ASN A 12 -12.49 -23.01 -0.82
CA ASN A 12 -13.58 -22.12 -0.46
C ASN A 12 -13.07 -20.71 -0.14
N LEU A 13 -13.70 -19.70 -0.75
CA LEU A 13 -13.45 -18.31 -0.42
C LEU A 13 -14.14 -17.98 0.92
N LEU A 14 -13.35 -17.58 1.93
CA LEU A 14 -13.86 -17.27 3.27
C LEU A 14 -14.04 -15.76 3.47
N TRP A 15 -13.21 -14.96 2.81
CA TRP A 15 -13.21 -13.52 2.97
C TRP A 15 -12.75 -12.83 1.70
N GLU A 16 -13.38 -11.71 1.39
CA GLU A 16 -13.01 -10.81 0.30
C GLU A 16 -13.11 -9.38 0.79
N ALA A 17 -12.14 -8.53 0.41
CA ALA A 17 -12.17 -7.12 0.69
C ALA A 17 -11.49 -6.28 -0.39
N LYS A 18 -11.75 -4.99 -0.32
CA LYS A 18 -11.10 -3.96 -1.09
C LYS A 18 -10.54 -2.91 -0.13
N PRO A 19 -9.37 -2.32 -0.40
CA PRO A 19 -8.82 -1.29 0.48
C PRO A 19 -9.70 -0.04 0.50
N ALA A 20 -9.73 0.65 1.64
CA ALA A 20 -10.41 1.93 1.79
C ALA A 20 -9.81 2.98 0.83
N PRO A 21 -10.60 3.62 -0.05
CA PRO A 21 -10.09 4.43 -1.15
C PRO A 21 -9.29 5.64 -0.68
N ARG A 22 -9.74 6.30 0.39
CA ARG A 22 -9.07 7.47 0.96
C ARG A 22 -7.74 7.09 1.58
N CYS A 23 -7.72 6.07 2.44
CA CYS A 23 -6.51 5.58 3.09
C CYS A 23 -5.48 5.15 2.07
N TYR A 24 -5.87 4.35 1.08
CA TYR A 24 -4.97 3.85 0.04
C TYR A 24 -4.34 4.98 -0.79
N THR A 25 -5.13 5.99 -1.16
CA THR A 25 -4.66 7.14 -1.93
C THR A 25 -3.67 8.00 -1.13
N PHE A 26 -3.94 8.24 0.15
CA PHE A 26 -3.12 9.09 1.02
C PHE A 26 -2.04 8.34 1.80
N ARG A 27 -1.87 7.05 1.57
CA ARG A 27 -0.86 6.20 2.26
C ARG A 27 0.53 6.83 2.28
N ASN A 28 0.94 7.48 1.21
CA ASN A 28 2.26 8.07 1.04
C ASN A 28 2.30 9.58 1.29
N TRP A 29 1.53 10.10 2.26
CA TRP A 29 1.43 11.53 2.57
C TRP A 29 2.78 12.24 2.80
N ARG A 30 3.80 11.50 3.27
CA ARG A 30 5.18 12.02 3.42
C ARG A 30 5.77 12.47 2.08
N ARG A 31 5.44 11.79 0.99
CA ARG A 31 5.86 12.20 -0.37
C ARG A 31 5.17 13.48 -0.80
N THR A 32 3.91 13.67 -0.41
CA THR A 32 3.18 14.92 -0.65
C THR A 32 3.86 16.10 0.03
N ILE A 33 4.25 15.95 1.30
CA ILE A 33 4.98 17.00 2.01
C ILE A 33 6.30 17.32 1.31
N LEU A 34 7.07 16.29 0.94
CA LEU A 34 8.31 16.50 0.19
C LEU A 34 8.04 17.25 -1.12
N GLY A 35 7.01 16.88 -1.87
CA GLY A 35 6.62 17.57 -3.10
C GLY A 35 6.26 19.03 -2.88
N LEU A 36 5.51 19.34 -1.82
CA LEU A 36 5.16 20.72 -1.45
C LEU A 36 6.40 21.53 -1.06
N LEU A 37 7.33 20.95 -0.31
CA LEU A 37 8.61 21.61 0.03
C LEU A 37 9.44 21.92 -1.23
N LEU A 38 9.50 20.99 -2.18
CA LEU A 38 10.18 21.21 -3.45
C LEU A 38 9.51 22.31 -4.27
N LEU A 39 8.18 22.35 -4.30
CA LEU A 39 7.44 23.42 -4.98
C LEU A 39 7.66 24.77 -4.33
N THR A 40 7.58 24.86 -3.01
CA THR A 40 7.84 26.14 -2.30
C THR A 40 9.25 26.62 -2.52
N LEU A 41 10.25 25.72 -2.50
CA LEU A 41 11.63 26.04 -2.78
C LEU A 41 11.82 26.54 -4.22
N ALA A 42 11.19 25.86 -5.20
CA ALA A 42 11.25 26.25 -6.60
C ALA A 42 10.65 27.65 -6.83
N VAL A 43 9.46 27.91 -6.27
CA VAL A 43 8.80 29.23 -6.37
C VAL A 43 9.62 30.32 -5.68
N TYR A 44 10.16 30.04 -4.48
CA TYR A 44 11.02 30.98 -3.77
C TYR A 44 12.25 31.35 -4.60
N TRP A 45 12.88 30.34 -5.21
CA TRP A 45 14.06 30.56 -6.06
C TRP A 45 13.75 31.39 -7.32
N GLU A 46 12.59 31.14 -7.95
CA GLU A 46 12.10 31.92 -9.08
C GLU A 46 11.91 33.38 -8.70
N MET A 47 11.25 33.64 -7.59
CA MET A 47 11.03 35.02 -7.08
C MET A 47 12.33 35.73 -6.72
N ALA A 48 13.28 35.03 -6.09
CA ALA A 48 14.60 35.59 -5.78
C ALA A 48 15.40 35.83 -7.06
N GLY A 49 15.33 34.94 -8.06
CA GLY A 49 16.02 35.09 -9.34
C GLY A 49 15.51 36.28 -10.15
N LEU A 50 14.21 36.55 -10.14
CA LEU A 50 13.63 37.76 -10.79
C LEU A 50 14.13 39.07 -10.15
N GLY A 51 14.44 39.06 -8.86
CA GLY A 51 15.00 40.22 -8.17
C GLY A 51 16.51 40.50 -8.44
N MET A 52 17.24 39.48 -8.93
CA MET A 52 18.70 39.54 -9.12
C MET A 52 19.15 39.73 -10.58
N THR A 53 18.25 40.02 -11.50
CA THR A 53 18.55 40.08 -12.94
C THR A 53 19.39 41.32 -13.33
N SER A 54 20.69 41.25 -13.09
CA SER A 54 21.63 42.20 -13.68
C SER A 54 22.75 41.61 -14.55
N GLY A 55 22.70 40.29 -14.89
CA GLY A 55 23.83 39.77 -15.66
C GLY A 55 23.67 38.45 -16.39
N PHE A 56 22.87 37.51 -15.91
CA PHE A 56 22.58 36.26 -16.59
C PHE A 56 21.11 36.24 -17.02
N GLY A 57 20.87 36.10 -18.32
CA GLY A 57 19.52 36.17 -18.87
C GLY A 57 18.54 35.24 -18.15
N PRO A 58 17.32 35.72 -17.81
CA PRO A 58 16.30 34.97 -17.04
C PRO A 58 15.92 33.65 -17.68
N GLN A 59 16.21 33.45 -18.97
CA GLN A 59 15.91 32.28 -19.73
C GLN A 59 16.66 31.02 -19.24
N PHE A 60 17.91 31.13 -18.85
CA PHE A 60 18.72 29.96 -18.43
C PHE A 60 18.26 29.40 -17.06
N LEU A 61 17.94 30.28 -16.12
CA LEU A 61 17.44 29.91 -14.80
C LEU A 61 16.08 29.20 -14.89
N GLY A 62 15.18 29.67 -15.77
CA GLY A 62 13.87 29.03 -16.00
C GLY A 62 14.00 27.58 -16.47
N TRP A 63 14.92 27.28 -17.39
CA TRP A 63 15.15 25.92 -17.86
C TRP A 63 15.65 24.96 -16.76
N LEU A 64 16.47 25.48 -15.83
CA LEU A 64 16.98 24.69 -14.72
C LEU A 64 15.89 24.37 -13.68
N LEU A 65 14.89 25.23 -13.54
CA LEU A 65 13.80 25.09 -12.56
C LEU A 65 12.64 24.20 -13.04
N LEU A 66 12.45 24.05 -14.36
CA LEU A 66 11.40 23.18 -14.90
C LEU A 66 11.43 21.74 -14.36
N PRO A 67 12.58 21.04 -14.32
CA PRO A 67 12.62 19.70 -13.73
C PRO A 67 12.32 19.70 -12.23
N LEU A 68 12.71 20.75 -11.49
CA LEU A 68 12.41 20.88 -10.07
C LEU A 68 10.89 21.09 -9.83
N LEU A 69 10.26 21.96 -10.62
CA LEU A 69 8.82 22.15 -10.60
C LEU A 69 8.08 20.88 -10.99
N GLY A 70 8.53 20.20 -12.05
CA GLY A 70 7.98 18.92 -12.48
C GLY A 70 8.05 17.84 -11.39
N ALA A 71 9.21 17.73 -10.74
CA ALA A 71 9.39 16.84 -9.61
C ALA A 71 8.47 17.20 -8.43
N GLY A 72 8.39 18.49 -8.08
CA GLY A 72 7.51 18.99 -7.04
C GLY A 72 6.04 18.64 -7.29
N VAL A 73 5.54 18.88 -8.50
CA VAL A 73 4.17 18.51 -8.91
C VAL A 73 3.97 16.99 -8.85
N TRP A 74 4.94 16.22 -9.36
CA TRP A 74 4.85 14.75 -9.33
C TRP A 74 4.79 14.21 -7.91
N PHE A 75 5.67 14.66 -7.03
CA PHE A 75 5.69 14.20 -5.64
C PHE A 75 4.53 14.77 -4.81
N SER A 76 3.95 15.92 -5.16
CA SER A 76 2.79 16.47 -4.45
C SER A 76 1.48 15.78 -4.84
N ALA A 77 1.20 15.63 -6.13
CA ALA A 77 -0.09 15.16 -6.65
C ALA A 77 0.00 13.92 -7.56
N GLY A 78 1.06 13.80 -8.36
CA GLY A 78 1.15 12.75 -9.37
C GLY A 78 1.06 11.34 -8.80
N HIS A 79 1.74 11.07 -7.69
CA HIS A 79 1.69 9.76 -7.05
C HIS A 79 0.30 9.41 -6.48
N MET A 80 -0.51 10.40 -6.10
CA MET A 80 -1.89 10.19 -5.64
C MET A 80 -2.80 9.75 -6.79
N LEU A 81 -2.62 10.34 -7.98
CA LEU A 81 -3.36 9.94 -9.18
C LEU A 81 -3.03 8.49 -9.57
N VAL A 82 -1.75 8.12 -9.47
CA VAL A 82 -1.31 6.73 -9.71
C VAL A 82 -1.91 5.79 -8.68
N ALA A 83 -1.83 6.13 -7.39
CA ALA A 83 -2.41 5.33 -6.31
C ALA A 83 -3.93 5.18 -6.46
N ARG A 84 -4.63 6.23 -6.88
CA ARG A 84 -6.07 6.19 -7.13
C ARG A 84 -6.44 5.24 -8.25
N ARG A 85 -5.68 5.25 -9.35
CA ARG A 85 -5.89 4.32 -10.47
C ARG A 85 -5.51 2.89 -10.12
N GLU A 86 -4.44 2.71 -9.36
CA GLU A 86 -4.03 1.39 -8.88
C GLU A 86 -5.10 0.79 -7.98
N TRP A 87 -5.71 1.59 -7.09
CA TRP A 87 -6.77 1.17 -6.18
C TRP A 87 -7.93 0.44 -6.87
N GLU A 88 -8.28 0.84 -8.09
CA GLU A 88 -9.36 0.20 -8.86
C GLU A 88 -9.09 -1.29 -9.11
N ASN A 89 -7.80 -1.67 -9.19
CA ASN A 89 -7.33 -3.01 -9.48
C ASN A 89 -6.81 -3.78 -8.25
N VAL A 90 -6.97 -3.21 -7.04
CA VAL A 90 -6.53 -3.87 -5.82
C VAL A 90 -7.69 -4.61 -5.19
N PHE A 91 -7.49 -5.92 -4.99
CA PHE A 91 -8.45 -6.81 -4.36
C PHE A 91 -7.73 -7.77 -3.44
N TYR A 92 -8.35 -8.06 -2.32
CA TYR A 92 -7.89 -8.95 -1.28
C TYR A 92 -8.85 -10.10 -1.13
N ALA A 93 -8.31 -11.29 -0.91
CA ALA A 93 -9.12 -12.46 -0.61
C ALA A 93 -8.38 -13.40 0.34
N ALA A 94 -9.12 -14.13 1.13
CA ALA A 94 -8.65 -15.23 1.96
C ALA A 94 -9.51 -16.46 1.71
N SER A 95 -8.86 -17.56 1.39
CA SER A 95 -9.49 -18.87 1.29
C SER A 95 -9.17 -19.72 2.53
N ASP A 96 -9.66 -20.93 2.54
CA ASP A 96 -9.34 -21.94 3.55
C ASP A 96 -7.87 -22.43 3.48
N ARG A 97 -7.14 -22.14 2.38
CA ARG A 97 -5.77 -22.64 2.15
C ARG A 97 -4.73 -21.53 1.97
N ARG A 98 -5.11 -20.38 1.44
CA ARG A 98 -4.17 -19.31 1.08
C ARG A 98 -4.78 -17.92 1.14
N LEU A 99 -3.89 -16.95 1.29
CA LEU A 99 -4.18 -15.53 1.15
C LEU A 99 -3.84 -15.09 -0.26
N LEU A 100 -4.73 -14.33 -0.87
CA LEU A 100 -4.62 -13.84 -2.24
C LEU A 100 -4.63 -12.31 -2.23
N LEU A 101 -3.65 -11.73 -2.90
CA LEU A 101 -3.55 -10.31 -3.14
C LEU A 101 -3.43 -10.07 -4.64
N ARG A 102 -4.32 -9.29 -5.19
CA ARG A 102 -4.21 -8.80 -6.56
C ARG A 102 -3.98 -7.29 -6.52
N CYS A 103 -2.94 -6.81 -7.16
CA CYS A 103 -2.62 -5.39 -7.28
C CYS A 103 -1.93 -5.10 -8.62
N GLY A 104 -1.87 -3.84 -9.01
CA GLY A 104 -1.12 -3.36 -10.17
C GLY A 104 -1.94 -2.47 -11.10
N LEU A 105 -1.27 -1.45 -11.68
CA LEU A 105 -1.88 -0.45 -12.52
C LEU A 105 -2.07 -0.94 -13.97
N LEU A 106 -1.01 -1.41 -14.60
CA LEU A 106 -0.99 -1.82 -16.03
C LEU A 106 -0.95 -3.33 -16.20
N ARG A 107 -0.27 -4.02 -15.29
CA ARG A 107 -0.20 -5.49 -15.27
C ARG A 107 -0.60 -5.96 -13.87
N PRO A 108 -1.74 -6.62 -13.74
CA PRO A 108 -2.16 -7.17 -12.47
C PRO A 108 -1.12 -8.21 -12.01
N ARG A 109 -0.53 -7.95 -10.85
CA ARG A 109 0.32 -8.91 -10.14
C ARG A 109 -0.55 -9.63 -9.12
N GLN A 110 -0.42 -10.93 -9.11
CA GLN A 110 -1.02 -11.76 -8.08
C GLN A 110 0.09 -12.20 -7.13
N GLN A 111 -0.17 -12.03 -5.85
CA GLN A 111 0.64 -12.57 -4.79
C GLN A 111 -0.22 -13.53 -3.99
N GLN A 112 0.35 -14.64 -3.64
CA GLN A 112 -0.32 -15.65 -2.83
C GLN A 112 0.59 -16.11 -1.72
N LEU A 113 0.00 -16.40 -0.58
CA LEU A 113 0.71 -16.89 0.58
C LEU A 113 -0.12 -18.05 1.20
N LEU A 114 0.49 -19.21 1.30
CA LEU A 114 -0.17 -20.37 1.89
C LEU A 114 -0.35 -20.16 3.40
N LEU A 115 -1.55 -20.39 3.90
CA LEU A 115 -1.84 -20.35 5.33
C LEU A 115 -1.01 -21.38 6.10
N ALA A 116 -0.68 -22.50 5.47
CA ALA A 116 0.21 -23.50 6.05
C ALA A 116 1.64 -23.01 6.33
N GLY A 117 2.09 -21.92 5.68
CA GLY A 117 3.39 -21.28 5.92
C GLY A 117 3.35 -20.11 6.90
N LEU A 118 2.18 -19.77 7.42
CA LEU A 118 1.98 -18.61 8.29
C LEU A 118 2.80 -18.73 9.58
N SER A 119 3.66 -17.76 9.88
CA SER A 119 4.39 -17.69 11.14
C SER A 119 3.85 -16.65 12.11
N GLY A 120 3.13 -15.67 11.60
CA GLY A 120 2.52 -14.63 12.41
C GLY A 120 1.99 -13.49 11.56
N TYR A 121 1.34 -12.54 12.21
CA TYR A 121 0.86 -11.32 11.58
C TYR A 121 1.05 -10.12 12.49
N ARG A 122 1.04 -8.92 11.91
CA ARG A 122 1.08 -7.64 12.61
C ARG A 122 -0.02 -6.75 12.09
N VAL A 123 -0.77 -6.15 13.00
CA VAL A 123 -1.81 -5.16 12.67
C VAL A 123 -1.30 -3.78 13.01
N HIS A 124 -1.39 -2.86 12.06
CA HIS A 124 -1.12 -1.44 12.26
C HIS A 124 -2.42 -0.66 12.09
N ALA A 125 -3.06 -0.32 13.18
CA ALA A 125 -4.33 0.39 13.18
C ALA A 125 -4.14 1.88 12.86
N TYR A 126 -4.97 2.40 11.95
CA TYR A 126 -5.09 3.84 11.65
C TYR A 126 -6.31 4.47 12.34
N GLY A 127 -7.20 3.66 12.90
CA GLY A 127 -8.42 4.07 13.58
C GLY A 127 -9.22 2.86 14.08
N LEU A 128 -10.48 3.07 14.46
CA LEU A 128 -11.32 2.01 15.03
C LEU A 128 -11.60 0.86 14.05
N HIS A 129 -11.73 1.15 12.76
CA HIS A 129 -12.15 0.18 11.74
C HIS A 129 -11.21 0.15 10.53
N LEU A 130 -10.00 0.69 10.63
CA LEU A 130 -9.08 0.80 9.53
C LEU A 130 -7.67 0.38 9.96
N ALA A 131 -7.10 -0.61 9.29
CA ALA A 131 -5.76 -1.10 9.60
C ALA A 131 -5.02 -1.62 8.36
N ASP A 132 -3.69 -1.64 8.48
CA ASP A 132 -2.83 -2.47 7.65
C ASP A 132 -2.58 -3.80 8.38
N VAL A 133 -2.70 -4.90 7.67
CA VAL A 133 -2.38 -6.23 8.18
C VAL A 133 -1.20 -6.79 7.40
N GLN A 134 -0.09 -6.98 8.07
CA GLN A 134 1.12 -7.59 7.51
C GLN A 134 1.25 -9.01 8.01
N VAL A 135 1.33 -9.95 7.08
CA VAL A 135 1.39 -11.38 7.33
C VAL A 135 2.78 -11.88 6.99
N PHE A 136 3.36 -12.68 7.86
CA PHE A 136 4.71 -13.22 7.73
C PHE A 136 4.69 -14.72 7.57
N THR A 137 5.61 -15.22 6.74
CA THR A 137 5.89 -16.64 6.60
C THR A 137 7.17 -16.98 7.37
N GLY A 138 7.35 -18.24 7.74
CA GLY A 138 8.53 -18.72 8.48
C GLY A 138 9.87 -18.37 7.80
N ASP A 139 9.89 -18.27 6.48
CA ASP A 139 10.98 -17.67 5.73
C ASP A 139 10.83 -16.14 5.80
N ALA A 140 11.65 -15.48 6.61
CA ALA A 140 11.62 -14.04 6.89
C ALA A 140 11.62 -13.12 5.64
N LYS A 141 11.75 -13.66 4.43
CA LYS A 141 11.73 -12.94 3.16
C LYS A 141 10.35 -12.78 2.53
N THR A 142 9.38 -13.60 2.90
CA THR A 142 8.06 -13.58 2.28
C THR A 142 7.06 -12.96 3.24
N SER A 143 6.65 -11.76 2.95
CA SER A 143 5.57 -11.09 3.69
C SER A 143 4.53 -10.57 2.72
N LEU A 144 3.26 -10.68 3.10
CA LEU A 144 2.13 -10.13 2.37
C LEU A 144 1.51 -9.02 3.20
N THR A 145 1.34 -7.83 2.61
CA THR A 145 0.76 -6.70 3.33
C THR A 145 -0.56 -6.30 2.69
N PHE A 146 -1.60 -6.36 3.48
CA PHE A 146 -2.93 -5.87 3.15
C PHE A 146 -3.07 -4.45 3.66
N HIS A 147 -3.08 -3.49 2.75
CA HIS A 147 -3.14 -2.09 3.10
C HIS A 147 -4.58 -1.59 3.22
N CYS A 148 -4.81 -0.77 4.25
CA CYS A 148 -6.05 0.00 4.39
C CYS A 148 -7.32 -0.86 4.37
N ILE A 149 -7.33 -1.97 5.12
CA ILE A 149 -8.50 -2.84 5.25
C ILE A 149 -9.52 -2.17 6.17
N GLU A 150 -10.76 -2.12 5.72
CA GLU A 150 -11.89 -1.82 6.57
C GLU A 150 -12.33 -3.10 7.30
N HIS A 151 -12.59 -2.99 8.60
CA HIS A 151 -12.98 -4.11 9.46
C HIS A 151 -11.99 -5.29 9.42
N PRO A 152 -10.75 -5.08 9.92
CA PRO A 152 -9.70 -6.10 9.89
C PRO A 152 -10.04 -7.32 10.76
N GLU A 153 -11.04 -7.24 11.65
CA GLU A 153 -11.40 -8.24 12.65
C GLU A 153 -11.66 -9.60 12.00
N LYS A 154 -12.39 -9.63 10.87
CA LYS A 154 -12.69 -10.88 10.15
C LYS A 154 -11.43 -11.56 9.60
N LEU A 155 -10.50 -10.77 9.09
CA LEU A 155 -9.23 -11.30 8.58
C LEU A 155 -8.35 -11.79 9.73
N THR A 156 -8.25 -11.01 10.82
CA THR A 156 -7.43 -11.41 11.98
C THR A 156 -7.98 -12.67 12.66
N GLU A 157 -9.29 -12.83 12.78
CA GLU A 157 -9.91 -14.05 13.28
C GLU A 157 -9.56 -15.29 12.45
N LEU A 158 -9.58 -15.15 11.11
CA LEU A 158 -9.15 -16.24 10.20
C LEU A 158 -7.66 -16.58 10.39
N LEU A 159 -6.81 -15.55 10.56
CA LEU A 159 -5.38 -15.75 10.78
C LEU A 159 -5.11 -16.41 12.14
N GLU A 160 -5.79 -15.98 13.19
CA GLU A 160 -5.70 -16.57 14.53
C GLU A 160 -6.14 -18.04 14.53
N LYS A 161 -7.24 -18.33 13.87
CA LYS A 161 -7.72 -19.71 13.73
C LYS A 161 -6.68 -20.59 13.03
N SER A 162 -6.10 -20.11 11.93
CA SER A 162 -5.08 -20.83 11.18
C SER A 162 -3.79 -21.04 11.97
N LEU A 163 -3.42 -20.09 12.83
CA LEU A 163 -2.27 -20.21 13.74
C LEU A 163 -2.56 -21.20 14.88
N ALA A 164 -3.75 -21.14 15.47
CA ALA A 164 -4.17 -22.04 16.56
C ALA A 164 -4.28 -23.51 16.12
N GLU A 165 -4.68 -23.76 14.88
CA GLU A 165 -4.74 -25.11 14.31
C GLU A 165 -3.35 -25.73 14.11
N ARG A 166 -2.31 -24.91 13.97
CA ARG A 166 -0.91 -25.38 13.79
C ARG A 166 -0.17 -25.63 15.10
N ASP A 167 -0.43 -24.82 16.10
CA ASP A 167 0.19 -24.90 17.41
C ASP A 167 -0.94 -25.02 18.45
N PRO A 168 -1.53 -26.23 18.59
CA PRO A 168 -2.58 -26.43 19.57
C PRO A 168 -2.00 -26.09 20.94
N PRO A 169 -2.73 -25.33 21.79
CA PRO A 169 -2.24 -24.98 23.12
C PRO A 169 -1.85 -26.25 23.83
N VAL A 170 -0.57 -26.36 24.21
CA VAL A 170 -0.10 -27.47 25.06
C VAL A 170 -0.86 -27.33 26.36
N VAL A 171 -1.94 -28.08 26.49
CA VAL A 171 -2.67 -28.23 27.74
C VAL A 171 -1.73 -28.98 28.67
N VAL A 172 -0.96 -28.26 29.46
CA VAL A 172 -0.21 -28.86 30.60
C VAL A 172 -1.28 -29.23 31.62
N PRO A 173 -1.52 -30.51 31.86
CA PRO A 173 -2.43 -30.90 32.94
C PRO A 173 -1.82 -30.48 34.26
N VAL A 174 -2.57 -29.72 35.06
CA VAL A 174 -2.26 -29.36 36.44
C VAL A 174 -2.43 -30.59 37.32
#